data_29c1d9af63a2e969c0b6dd152e5d7820
#
_entry.id   29c1d9af63a2e969c0b6dd152e5d7820
#
_cell.length_a   1.000
_cell.length_b   1.000
_cell.length_c   1.000
_cell.angle_alpha   90.00
_cell.angle_beta   90.00
_cell.angle_gamma   90.00
#
_symmetry.space_group_name_H-M   'P 1'
#
loop_
_entity.id
_entity.type
_entity.pdbx_description
1 polymer ?
#
loop_
_entity_poly.entity_id
_entity_poly.type
_entity_poly.pdbx_seq_one_letter_code
_entity_poly.pdbx_strand_id
1 'polypeptide(L)'
;MRIGFIGLGNMAGTICQGLIKSGFIEGNEVYGYDINSQQLKMYEHDFGIHVCSSEQDVVKNCDYLVMGVKPNVVESVISKIKAVIDQQVIVSIVAGYGNDKYEELLPGSHHLTIMPNTPAKVLEGTTLFERDNTLTTEELSYVQKMFESIGEVYIIDNYQMVAGGALSGCGPAFVYMFIEALADGAVLNGLPRELAYKLASQTVLGSAKMVKETQLHP
;
A
#
# COMPACT_ATOMS: atom_id res chain seq x y z
N MET A 1 -9.26 11.03 -12.70
CA MET A 1 -8.68 9.66 -12.79
C MET A 1 -9.33 8.79 -11.72
N ARG A 2 -9.81 7.61 -12.09
CA ARG A 2 -10.54 6.71 -11.17
C ARG A 2 -9.64 5.58 -10.73
N ILE A 3 -9.66 5.25 -9.45
CA ILE A 3 -8.84 4.17 -8.89
C ILE A 3 -9.76 3.03 -8.47
N GLY A 4 -9.48 1.83 -8.97
CA GLY A 4 -10.16 0.60 -8.60
C GLY A 4 -9.37 -0.21 -7.58
N PHE A 5 -10.06 -0.88 -6.67
CA PHE A 5 -9.47 -1.80 -5.71
C PHE A 5 -10.15 -3.17 -5.82
N ILE A 6 -9.39 -4.19 -6.15
CA ILE A 6 -9.83 -5.58 -6.01
C ILE A 6 -9.14 -6.17 -4.77
N GLY A 7 -9.94 -6.40 -3.73
CA GLY A 7 -9.47 -6.69 -2.38
C GLY A 7 -9.20 -5.41 -1.58
N LEU A 8 -10.00 -5.15 -0.56
CA LEU A 8 -9.88 -4.02 0.38
C LEU A 8 -9.46 -4.49 1.78
N GLY A 9 -8.61 -5.52 1.84
CA GLY A 9 -8.01 -6.01 3.08
C GLY A 9 -7.12 -4.97 3.77
N ASN A 10 -6.38 -5.37 4.81
CA ASN A 10 -5.61 -4.44 5.65
C ASN A 10 -4.70 -3.50 4.84
N MET A 11 -3.92 -4.02 3.89
CA MET A 11 -2.95 -3.18 3.17
C MET A 11 -3.62 -2.31 2.09
N ALA A 12 -4.44 -2.89 1.22
CA ALA A 12 -5.16 -2.13 0.20
C ALA A 12 -6.11 -1.10 0.82
N GLY A 13 -6.77 -1.47 1.92
CA GLY A 13 -7.60 -0.55 2.70
C GLY A 13 -6.80 0.59 3.32
N THR A 14 -5.60 0.33 3.81
CA THR A 14 -4.68 1.38 4.30
C THR A 14 -4.32 2.36 3.18
N ILE A 15 -4.01 1.86 1.98
CA ILE A 15 -3.72 2.69 0.80
C ILE A 15 -4.94 3.54 0.43
N CYS A 16 -6.12 2.92 0.29
CA CYS A 16 -7.36 3.62 -0.03
C CYS A 16 -7.64 4.77 0.94
N GLN A 17 -7.59 4.49 2.25
CA GLN A 17 -7.78 5.51 3.30
C GLN A 17 -6.71 6.60 3.25
N GLY A 18 -5.46 6.23 3.04
CA GLY A 18 -4.34 7.16 2.93
C GLY A 18 -4.52 8.13 1.76
N LEU A 19 -4.87 7.61 0.58
CA LEU A 19 -5.08 8.41 -0.63
C LEU A 19 -6.24 9.41 -0.48
N ILE A 20 -7.34 8.99 0.15
CA ILE A 20 -8.47 9.89 0.42
C ILE A 20 -8.08 10.93 1.48
N LYS A 21 -7.42 10.51 2.56
CA LYS A 21 -6.97 11.40 3.64
C LYS A 21 -5.94 12.44 3.18
N SER A 22 -5.05 12.07 2.26
CA SER A 22 -4.06 13.00 1.68
C SER A 22 -4.68 14.03 0.73
N GLY A 23 -5.93 13.81 0.29
CA GLY A 23 -6.59 14.62 -0.73
C GLY A 23 -6.10 14.31 -2.15
N PHE A 24 -5.39 13.20 -2.36
CA PHE A 24 -4.96 12.78 -3.70
C PHE A 24 -6.15 12.38 -4.58
N ILE A 25 -7.16 11.77 -3.98
CA ILE A 25 -8.40 11.34 -4.65
C ILE A 25 -9.60 11.52 -3.73
N GLU A 26 -10.75 11.81 -4.29
CA GLU A 26 -12.02 11.82 -3.54
C GLU A 26 -12.65 10.42 -3.52
N GLY A 27 -13.42 10.11 -2.48
CA GLY A 27 -14.04 8.79 -2.34
C GLY A 27 -14.94 8.40 -3.51
N ASN A 28 -15.65 9.37 -4.10
CA ASN A 28 -16.51 9.16 -5.28
C ASN A 28 -15.75 8.86 -6.59
N GLU A 29 -14.43 8.91 -6.58
CA GLU A 29 -13.56 8.49 -7.70
C GLU A 29 -12.96 7.10 -7.45
N VAL A 30 -13.27 6.46 -6.31
CA VAL A 30 -12.76 5.14 -5.91
C VAL A 30 -13.83 4.07 -6.13
N TYR A 31 -13.45 2.99 -6.77
CA TYR A 31 -14.29 1.82 -7.03
C TYR A 31 -13.71 0.59 -6.34
N GLY A 32 -14.51 -0.12 -5.55
CA GLY A 32 -14.00 -1.22 -4.73
C GLY A 32 -14.84 -2.49 -4.79
N TYR A 33 -14.15 -3.64 -4.79
CA TYR A 33 -14.78 -4.95 -4.62
C TYR A 33 -13.96 -5.79 -3.63
N ASP A 34 -14.64 -6.44 -2.72
CA ASP A 34 -14.09 -7.43 -1.79
C ASP A 34 -15.14 -8.51 -1.53
N ILE A 35 -14.71 -9.72 -1.20
CA ILE A 35 -15.62 -10.79 -0.78
C ILE A 35 -16.27 -10.51 0.58
N ASN A 36 -15.69 -9.63 1.39
CA ASN A 36 -16.21 -9.20 2.68
C ASN A 36 -17.18 -8.01 2.51
N SER A 37 -18.46 -8.31 2.38
CA SER A 37 -19.51 -7.30 2.19
C SER A 37 -19.67 -6.31 3.36
N GLN A 38 -19.32 -6.70 4.59
CA GLN A 38 -19.36 -5.78 5.74
C GLN A 38 -18.28 -4.72 5.62
N GLN A 39 -17.10 -5.12 5.19
CA GLN A 39 -15.98 -4.20 4.95
C GLN A 39 -16.30 -3.22 3.83
N LEU A 40 -16.89 -3.70 2.72
CA LEU A 40 -17.32 -2.82 1.62
C LEU A 40 -18.31 -1.76 2.08
N LYS A 41 -19.34 -2.14 2.88
CA LYS A 41 -20.32 -1.19 3.42
C LYS A 41 -19.67 -0.14 4.34
N MET A 42 -18.65 -0.52 5.10
CA MET A 42 -17.89 0.42 5.92
C MET A 42 -17.16 1.43 5.04
N TYR A 43 -16.47 0.99 3.98
CA TYR A 43 -15.78 1.90 3.05
C TYR A 43 -16.74 2.82 2.30
N GLU A 44 -17.90 2.31 1.87
CA GLU A 44 -18.95 3.11 1.24
C GLU A 44 -19.46 4.21 2.18
N HIS A 45 -19.78 3.83 3.43
CA HIS A 45 -20.30 4.76 4.44
C HIS A 45 -19.27 5.80 4.91
N ASP A 46 -18.05 5.34 5.24
CA ASP A 46 -17.04 6.17 5.89
C ASP A 46 -16.22 7.01 4.90
N PHE A 47 -16.07 6.54 3.67
CA PHE A 47 -15.19 7.15 2.67
C PHE A 47 -15.90 7.52 1.37
N GLY A 48 -17.16 7.14 1.19
CA GLY A 48 -17.95 7.47 0.00
C GLY A 48 -17.49 6.78 -1.28
N ILE A 49 -16.85 5.62 -1.19
CA ILE A 49 -16.42 4.86 -2.38
C ILE A 49 -17.61 4.20 -3.09
N HIS A 50 -17.46 3.89 -4.37
CA HIS A 50 -18.40 3.09 -5.13
C HIS A 50 -18.15 1.60 -4.90
N VAL A 51 -19.13 0.89 -4.33
CA VAL A 51 -19.07 -0.56 -4.17
C VAL A 51 -19.49 -1.23 -5.47
N CYS A 52 -18.59 -2.04 -6.04
CA CYS A 52 -18.82 -2.81 -7.25
C CYS A 52 -19.38 -4.20 -6.94
N SER A 53 -20.09 -4.77 -7.90
CA SER A 53 -20.72 -6.10 -7.79
C SER A 53 -19.76 -7.27 -8.08
N SER A 54 -18.63 -6.98 -8.73
CA SER A 54 -17.63 -7.98 -9.16
C SER A 54 -16.29 -7.34 -9.46
N GLU A 55 -15.25 -8.18 -9.63
CA GLU A 55 -13.93 -7.76 -10.07
C GLU A 55 -13.96 -7.10 -11.45
N GLN A 56 -14.78 -7.63 -12.38
CA GLN A 56 -14.96 -7.06 -13.72
C GLN A 56 -15.63 -5.68 -13.67
N ASP A 57 -16.53 -5.47 -12.73
CA ASP A 57 -17.21 -4.20 -12.55
C ASP A 57 -16.21 -3.11 -12.08
N VAL A 58 -15.27 -3.45 -11.19
CA VAL A 58 -14.17 -2.54 -10.83
C VAL A 58 -13.34 -2.15 -12.04
N VAL A 59 -12.87 -3.14 -12.82
CA VAL A 59 -12.02 -2.90 -14.00
C VAL A 59 -12.68 -1.96 -15.01
N LYS A 60 -13.97 -2.14 -15.27
CA LYS A 60 -14.72 -1.29 -16.22
C LYS A 60 -14.88 0.16 -15.77
N ASN A 61 -14.73 0.43 -14.49
CA ASN A 61 -14.96 1.74 -13.90
C ASN A 61 -13.69 2.46 -13.45
N CYS A 62 -12.50 1.89 -13.61
CA CYS A 62 -11.26 2.51 -13.17
C CYS A 62 -10.24 2.67 -14.32
N ASP A 63 -9.30 3.61 -14.10
CA ASP A 63 -8.15 3.83 -14.97
C ASP A 63 -6.91 3.14 -14.37
N TYR A 64 -6.81 3.10 -13.04
CA TYR A 64 -5.75 2.44 -12.27
C TYR A 64 -6.37 1.41 -11.34
N LEU A 65 -5.85 0.19 -11.38
CA LEU A 65 -6.35 -0.95 -10.60
C LEU A 65 -5.32 -1.38 -9.55
N VAL A 66 -5.65 -1.20 -8.29
CA VAL A 66 -4.86 -1.76 -7.18
C VAL A 66 -5.29 -3.20 -6.93
N MET A 67 -4.37 -4.14 -7.18
CA MET A 67 -4.55 -5.56 -6.90
C MET A 67 -4.12 -5.86 -5.46
N GLY A 68 -5.09 -6.00 -4.56
CA GLY A 68 -4.87 -6.15 -3.11
C GLY A 68 -5.33 -7.48 -2.52
N VAL A 69 -5.48 -8.51 -3.36
CA VAL A 69 -5.90 -9.84 -2.93
C VAL A 69 -4.74 -10.68 -2.39
N LYS A 70 -5.06 -11.79 -1.73
CA LYS A 70 -4.03 -12.72 -1.26
C LYS A 70 -3.38 -13.46 -2.44
N PRO A 71 -2.09 -13.84 -2.34
CA PRO A 71 -1.36 -14.51 -3.43
C PRO A 71 -2.06 -15.72 -4.02
N ASN A 72 -2.68 -16.54 -3.17
CA ASN A 72 -3.33 -17.79 -3.58
C ASN A 72 -4.63 -17.63 -4.40
N VAL A 73 -5.13 -16.38 -4.57
CA VAL A 73 -6.35 -16.10 -5.35
C VAL A 73 -6.09 -15.22 -6.58
N VAL A 74 -4.86 -14.72 -6.77
CA VAL A 74 -4.51 -13.80 -7.87
C VAL A 74 -4.87 -14.37 -9.23
N GLU A 75 -4.45 -15.59 -9.54
CA GLU A 75 -4.71 -16.23 -10.84
C GLU A 75 -6.21 -16.37 -11.12
N SER A 76 -6.99 -16.72 -10.09
CA SER A 76 -8.45 -16.77 -10.20
C SER A 76 -9.06 -15.41 -10.48
N VAL A 77 -8.56 -14.35 -9.86
CA VAL A 77 -9.00 -12.97 -10.13
C VAL A 77 -8.61 -12.55 -11.54
N ILE A 78 -7.35 -12.77 -11.93
CA ILE A 78 -6.86 -12.46 -13.28
C ILE A 78 -7.70 -13.16 -14.35
N SER A 79 -8.02 -14.45 -14.15
CA SER A 79 -8.85 -15.21 -15.12
C SER A 79 -10.22 -14.58 -15.33
N LYS A 80 -10.80 -13.95 -14.31
CA LYS A 80 -12.09 -13.26 -14.40
C LYS A 80 -11.98 -11.92 -15.13
N ILE A 81 -10.91 -11.14 -14.87
CA ILE A 81 -10.77 -9.79 -15.44
C ILE A 81 -10.09 -9.77 -16.80
N LYS A 82 -9.38 -10.84 -17.21
CA LYS A 82 -8.60 -10.91 -18.46
C LYS A 82 -9.37 -10.51 -19.72
N ALA A 83 -10.68 -10.79 -19.78
CA ALA A 83 -11.51 -10.48 -20.92
C ALA A 83 -12.02 -9.01 -20.96
N VAL A 84 -11.83 -8.27 -19.88
CA VAL A 84 -12.35 -6.89 -19.73
C VAL A 84 -11.28 -5.86 -19.44
N ILE A 85 -10.06 -6.31 -19.13
CA ILE A 85 -8.91 -5.43 -18.97
C ILE A 85 -8.40 -5.04 -20.35
N ASP A 86 -8.13 -3.76 -20.56
CA ASP A 86 -7.68 -3.21 -21.84
C ASP A 86 -6.51 -2.24 -21.59
N GLN A 87 -6.78 -1.01 -21.17
CA GLN A 87 -5.77 0.03 -20.95
C GLN A 87 -5.57 0.38 -19.46
N GLN A 88 -6.20 -0.37 -18.56
CA GLN A 88 -6.03 -0.11 -17.13
C GLN A 88 -4.61 -0.45 -16.68
N VAL A 89 -4.05 0.44 -15.88
CA VAL A 89 -2.76 0.21 -15.21
C VAL A 89 -2.98 -0.63 -13.96
N ILE A 90 -2.32 -1.77 -13.87
CA ILE A 90 -2.36 -2.67 -12.72
C ILE A 90 -1.23 -2.29 -11.75
N VAL A 91 -1.58 -1.91 -10.53
CA VAL A 91 -0.64 -1.69 -9.43
C VAL A 91 -0.81 -2.83 -8.43
N SER A 92 0.13 -3.77 -8.43
CA SER A 92 0.05 -4.96 -7.58
C SER A 92 0.78 -4.76 -6.26
N ILE A 93 0.07 -5.01 -5.16
CA ILE A 93 0.66 -5.11 -3.81
C ILE A 93 0.73 -6.56 -3.32
N VAL A 94 0.64 -7.53 -4.23
CA VAL A 94 0.57 -8.95 -3.89
C VAL A 94 1.97 -9.50 -3.65
N ALA A 95 2.24 -9.94 -2.43
CA ALA A 95 3.53 -10.51 -2.07
C ALA A 95 3.87 -11.76 -2.91
N GLY A 96 5.09 -11.79 -3.47
CA GLY A 96 5.59 -12.89 -4.26
C GLY A 96 5.05 -12.99 -5.70
N TYR A 97 4.32 -11.95 -6.16
CA TYR A 97 3.91 -11.78 -7.55
C TYR A 97 4.65 -10.59 -8.15
N GLY A 98 5.80 -10.84 -8.76
CA GLY A 98 6.59 -9.85 -9.49
C GLY A 98 6.01 -9.53 -10.87
N ASN A 99 6.61 -8.54 -11.53
CA ASN A 99 6.17 -8.11 -12.86
C ASN A 99 6.27 -9.22 -13.90
N ASP A 100 7.26 -10.12 -13.82
CA ASP A 100 7.41 -11.30 -14.67
C ASP A 100 6.17 -12.21 -14.66
N LYS A 101 5.56 -12.42 -13.49
CA LYS A 101 4.31 -13.20 -13.38
C LYS A 101 3.11 -12.50 -13.99
N TYR A 102 3.03 -11.17 -13.86
CA TYR A 102 1.95 -10.42 -14.51
C TYR A 102 2.09 -10.45 -16.02
N GLU A 103 3.31 -10.33 -16.56
CA GLU A 103 3.56 -10.47 -17.99
C GLU A 103 3.18 -11.86 -18.54
N GLU A 104 3.40 -12.92 -17.75
CA GLU A 104 2.98 -14.29 -18.10
C GLU A 104 1.43 -14.43 -18.11
N LEU A 105 0.74 -13.89 -17.11
CA LEU A 105 -0.71 -14.05 -16.92
C LEU A 105 -1.53 -13.09 -17.79
N LEU A 106 -1.01 -11.87 -18.02
CA LEU A 106 -1.64 -10.78 -18.79
C LEU A 106 -0.63 -10.15 -19.76
N PRO A 107 -0.18 -10.86 -20.78
CA PRO A 107 0.82 -10.37 -21.73
C PRO A 107 0.38 -9.05 -22.36
N GLY A 108 1.29 -8.06 -22.36
CA GLY A 108 1.05 -6.75 -22.95
C GLY A 108 0.17 -5.81 -22.10
N SER A 109 -0.17 -6.19 -20.87
CA SER A 109 -0.84 -5.27 -19.95
C SER A 109 0.16 -4.27 -19.35
N HIS A 110 -0.38 -3.14 -18.85
CA HIS A 110 0.40 -2.14 -18.12
C HIS A 110 0.39 -2.51 -16.63
N HIS A 111 1.51 -2.95 -16.09
CA HIS A 111 1.58 -3.41 -14.70
C HIS A 111 2.87 -3.00 -13.98
N LEU A 112 2.73 -2.77 -12.68
CA LEU A 112 3.82 -2.47 -11.75
C LEU A 112 3.58 -3.21 -10.44
N THR A 113 4.58 -3.95 -9.99
CA THR A 113 4.59 -4.53 -8.64
C THR A 113 5.24 -3.58 -7.65
N ILE A 114 4.57 -3.38 -6.52
CA ILE A 114 5.03 -2.51 -5.45
C ILE A 114 4.94 -3.20 -4.10
N MET A 115 5.72 -2.71 -3.14
CA MET A 115 5.65 -3.19 -1.76
C MET A 115 5.49 -2.01 -0.78
N PRO A 116 4.25 -1.66 -0.43
CA PRO A 116 3.94 -0.64 0.57
C PRO A 116 4.03 -1.19 1.99
N ASN A 117 3.92 -0.29 2.98
CA ASN A 117 3.81 -0.67 4.38
C ASN A 117 2.69 0.07 5.12
N THR A 118 2.36 -0.38 6.34
CA THR A 118 1.21 0.11 7.11
C THR A 118 1.27 1.58 7.57
N PRO A 119 2.44 2.23 7.78
CA PRO A 119 2.50 3.66 8.09
C PRO A 119 1.89 4.59 7.00
N ALA A 120 1.62 4.08 5.79
CA ALA A 120 0.84 4.79 4.78
C ALA A 120 -0.52 5.30 5.29
N LYS A 121 -1.10 4.66 6.32
CA LYS A 121 -2.33 5.10 6.99
C LYS A 121 -2.22 6.48 7.63
N VAL A 122 -1.01 6.86 8.02
CA VAL A 122 -0.69 8.16 8.64
C VAL A 122 0.14 9.04 7.71
N LEU A 123 0.21 8.70 6.43
CA LEU A 123 0.93 9.40 5.36
C LEU A 123 2.46 9.37 5.52
N GLU A 124 2.97 8.39 6.25
CA GLU A 124 4.38 8.16 6.51
C GLU A 124 4.81 6.76 6.03
N GLY A 125 4.20 6.32 4.93
CA GLY A 125 4.49 5.02 4.33
C GLY A 125 5.85 4.98 3.64
N THR A 126 6.37 3.77 3.47
CA THR A 126 7.46 3.48 2.55
C THR A 126 6.95 2.52 1.50
N THR A 127 7.02 2.90 0.24
CA THR A 127 6.60 2.05 -0.87
C THR A 127 7.78 1.78 -1.80
N LEU A 128 8.10 0.51 -1.98
CA LEU A 128 9.12 0.08 -2.95
C LEU A 128 8.45 -0.21 -4.29
N PHE A 129 8.99 0.33 -5.37
CA PHE A 129 8.58 0.07 -6.74
C PHE A 129 9.59 -0.84 -7.42
N GLU A 130 9.12 -1.90 -8.04
CA GLU A 130 9.94 -2.74 -8.90
C GLU A 130 10.39 -1.94 -10.14
N ARG A 131 11.72 -1.90 -10.40
CA ARG A 131 12.26 -1.12 -11.53
C ARG A 131 11.77 -1.63 -12.87
N ASP A 132 11.81 -2.94 -13.06
CA ASP A 132 11.36 -3.56 -14.30
C ASP A 132 9.83 -3.63 -14.27
N ASN A 133 9.18 -2.80 -15.08
CA ASN A 133 7.71 -2.72 -15.20
C ASN A 133 7.32 -2.34 -16.63
N THR A 134 6.05 -2.38 -16.95
CA THR A 134 5.53 -2.15 -18.31
C THR A 134 4.82 -0.81 -18.47
N LEU A 135 4.87 0.06 -17.45
CA LEU A 135 4.22 1.36 -17.46
C LEU A 135 4.90 2.34 -18.43
N THR A 136 4.11 3.18 -19.07
CA THR A 136 4.63 4.38 -19.73
C THR A 136 5.19 5.38 -18.71
N THR A 137 5.96 6.34 -19.17
CA THR A 137 6.52 7.40 -18.31
C THR A 137 5.43 8.19 -17.59
N GLU A 138 4.32 8.48 -18.26
CA GLU A 138 3.19 9.21 -17.71
C GLU A 138 2.47 8.39 -16.62
N GLU A 139 2.23 7.11 -16.88
CA GLU A 139 1.59 6.20 -15.93
C GLU A 139 2.45 6.02 -14.69
N LEU A 140 3.75 5.77 -14.87
CA LEU A 140 4.69 5.63 -13.76
C LEU A 140 4.75 6.91 -12.92
N SER A 141 4.80 8.08 -13.56
CA SER A 141 4.78 9.37 -12.87
C SER A 141 3.49 9.59 -12.08
N TYR A 142 2.33 9.16 -12.60
CA TYR A 142 1.07 9.26 -11.87
C TYR A 142 1.04 8.32 -10.66
N VAL A 143 1.44 7.04 -10.83
CA VAL A 143 1.50 6.07 -9.73
C VAL A 143 2.51 6.51 -8.68
N GLN A 144 3.65 7.08 -9.08
CA GLN A 144 4.63 7.61 -8.14
C GLN A 144 4.03 8.74 -7.28
N LYS A 145 3.38 9.75 -7.88
CA LYS A 145 2.69 10.83 -7.16
C LYS A 145 1.59 10.29 -6.24
N MET A 146 0.85 9.27 -6.69
CA MET A 146 -0.17 8.61 -5.89
C MET A 146 0.43 8.06 -4.58
N PHE A 147 1.53 7.34 -4.64
CA PHE A 147 2.16 6.76 -3.45
C PHE A 147 3.01 7.77 -2.66
N GLU A 148 3.57 8.80 -3.30
CA GLU A 148 4.22 9.92 -2.62
C GLU A 148 3.24 10.75 -1.77
N SER A 149 1.95 10.74 -2.10
CA SER A 149 0.91 11.41 -1.28
C SER A 149 0.66 10.72 0.06
N ILE A 150 1.10 9.47 0.21
CA ILE A 150 0.91 8.66 1.44
C ILE A 150 2.24 8.20 2.08
N GLY A 151 3.37 8.74 1.62
CA GLY A 151 4.69 8.43 2.15
C GLY A 151 5.81 8.69 1.16
N GLU A 152 6.86 7.87 1.21
CA GLU A 152 7.99 7.95 0.30
C GLU A 152 8.04 6.74 -0.65
N VAL A 153 8.49 7.00 -1.89
CA VAL A 153 8.62 5.99 -2.94
C VAL A 153 10.10 5.78 -3.25
N TYR A 154 10.51 4.51 -3.34
CA TYR A 154 11.84 4.10 -3.74
C TYR A 154 11.77 3.10 -4.89
N ILE A 155 12.39 3.42 -6.02
CA ILE A 155 12.51 2.50 -7.15
C ILE A 155 13.76 1.66 -6.94
N ILE A 156 13.60 0.35 -6.83
CA ILE A 156 14.69 -0.59 -6.57
C ILE A 156 14.71 -1.70 -7.62
N ASP A 157 15.87 -2.34 -7.78
CA ASP A 157 15.97 -3.47 -8.68
C ASP A 157 15.22 -4.69 -8.15
N ASN A 158 14.69 -5.52 -9.04
CA ASN A 158 13.81 -6.63 -8.68
C ASN A 158 14.46 -7.60 -7.67
N TYR A 159 15.78 -7.86 -7.79
CA TYR A 159 16.49 -8.71 -6.82
C TYR A 159 16.56 -8.12 -5.41
N GLN A 160 16.39 -6.80 -5.26
CA GLN A 160 16.40 -6.10 -3.97
C GLN A 160 15.05 -6.13 -3.26
N MET A 161 13.96 -6.49 -3.97
CA MET A 161 12.59 -6.47 -3.41
C MET A 161 12.44 -7.33 -2.16
N VAL A 162 13.14 -8.47 -2.08
CA VAL A 162 13.08 -9.35 -0.91
C VAL A 162 13.72 -8.67 0.31
N ALA A 163 14.93 -8.13 0.17
CA ALA A 163 15.62 -7.46 1.27
C ALA A 163 14.95 -6.14 1.65
N GLY A 164 14.58 -5.33 0.65
CA GLY A 164 13.84 -4.07 0.86
C GLY A 164 12.51 -4.31 1.56
N GLY A 165 11.76 -5.32 1.12
CA GLY A 165 10.47 -5.69 1.72
C GLY A 165 10.61 -6.23 3.14
N ALA A 166 11.65 -6.99 3.44
CA ALA A 166 11.94 -7.40 4.82
C ALA A 166 12.22 -6.19 5.72
N LEU A 167 12.93 -5.18 5.21
CA LEU A 167 13.23 -3.95 5.95
C LEU A 167 12.00 -3.05 6.09
N SER A 168 11.35 -2.67 4.99
CA SER A 168 10.25 -1.69 5.00
C SER A 168 8.89 -2.31 5.30
N GLY A 169 8.61 -3.51 4.80
CA GLY A 169 7.34 -4.20 4.99
C GLY A 169 7.19 -4.79 6.38
N CYS A 170 8.21 -5.48 6.91
CA CYS A 170 8.20 -6.05 8.27
C CYS A 170 8.69 -5.06 9.34
N GLY A 171 9.50 -4.07 8.96
CA GLY A 171 10.11 -3.08 9.86
C GLY A 171 9.17 -2.44 10.87
N PRO A 172 7.95 -2.01 10.48
CA PRO A 172 6.99 -1.42 11.43
C PRO A 172 6.70 -2.33 12.64
N ALA A 173 6.60 -3.65 12.44
CA ALA A 173 6.37 -4.59 13.54
C ALA A 173 7.53 -4.60 14.55
N PHE A 174 8.77 -4.57 14.07
CA PHE A 174 9.96 -4.51 14.94
C PHE A 174 10.04 -3.19 15.70
N VAL A 175 9.69 -2.08 15.04
CA VAL A 175 9.64 -0.75 15.67
C VAL A 175 8.55 -0.72 16.76
N TYR A 176 7.40 -1.34 16.55
CA TYR A 176 6.36 -1.43 17.59
C TYR A 176 6.84 -2.21 18.82
N MET A 177 7.51 -3.34 18.62
CA MET A 177 8.13 -4.10 19.72
C MET A 177 9.20 -3.28 20.45
N PHE A 178 9.98 -2.51 19.73
CA PHE A 178 10.99 -1.62 20.33
C PHE A 178 10.36 -0.51 21.18
N ILE A 179 9.30 0.14 20.66
CA ILE A 179 8.53 1.15 21.40
C ILE A 179 7.91 0.55 22.67
N GLU A 180 7.35 -0.67 22.57
CA GLU A 180 6.77 -1.37 23.70
C GLU A 180 7.82 -1.67 24.78
N ALA A 181 8.97 -2.19 24.39
CA ALA A 181 10.07 -2.49 25.32
C ALA A 181 10.60 -1.24 26.04
N LEU A 182 10.74 -0.11 25.33
CA LEU A 182 11.10 1.18 25.93
C LEU A 182 10.05 1.64 26.95
N ALA A 183 8.76 1.52 26.58
CA ALA A 183 7.67 1.89 27.47
C ALA A 183 7.61 1.00 28.72
N ASP A 184 7.84 -0.31 28.59
CA ASP A 184 7.89 -1.25 29.72
C ASP A 184 9.01 -0.91 30.70
N GLY A 185 10.20 -0.61 30.19
CA GLY A 185 11.31 -0.14 31.04
C GLY A 185 10.98 1.15 31.78
N ALA A 186 10.29 2.08 31.14
CA ALA A 186 9.86 3.32 31.78
C ALA A 186 8.79 3.09 32.86
N VAL A 187 7.83 2.19 32.61
CA VAL A 187 6.80 1.82 33.62
C VAL A 187 7.43 1.13 34.84
N LEU A 188 8.39 0.24 34.60
CA LEU A 188 9.11 -0.41 35.68
C LEU A 188 9.80 0.61 36.62
N ASN A 189 10.18 1.77 36.10
CA ASN A 189 10.80 2.87 36.85
C ASN A 189 9.80 3.97 37.26
N GLY A 190 8.50 3.69 37.28
CA GLY A 190 7.46 4.51 37.89
C GLY A 190 6.72 5.47 36.97
N LEU A 191 6.96 5.45 35.64
CA LEU A 191 6.15 6.24 34.71
C LEU A 191 4.75 5.60 34.48
N PRO A 192 3.69 6.41 34.38
CA PRO A 192 2.40 5.91 33.93
C PRO A 192 2.47 5.35 32.50
N ARG A 193 1.78 4.23 32.23
CA ARG A 193 1.80 3.53 30.93
C ARG A 193 1.51 4.45 29.75
N GLU A 194 0.49 5.29 29.85
CA GLU A 194 0.10 6.20 28.76
C GLU A 194 1.23 7.21 28.44
N LEU A 195 1.87 7.76 29.47
CA LEU A 195 2.99 8.68 29.28
C LEU A 195 4.21 7.96 28.70
N ALA A 196 4.49 6.73 29.17
CA ALA A 196 5.60 5.92 28.67
C ALA A 196 5.49 5.66 27.15
N TYR A 197 4.31 5.30 26.65
CA TYR A 197 4.09 5.13 25.20
C TYR A 197 4.26 6.44 24.42
N LYS A 198 3.74 7.57 24.92
CA LYS A 198 3.92 8.89 24.29
C LYS A 198 5.39 9.27 24.17
N LEU A 199 6.15 9.08 25.22
CA LEU A 199 7.59 9.40 25.24
C LEU A 199 8.39 8.46 24.35
N ALA A 200 8.14 7.14 24.42
CA ALA A 200 8.86 6.15 23.63
C ALA A 200 8.60 6.36 22.12
N SER A 201 7.35 6.54 21.70
CA SER A 201 7.00 6.77 20.29
C SER A 201 7.59 8.08 19.77
N GLN A 202 7.54 9.17 20.54
CA GLN A 202 8.14 10.45 20.13
C GLN A 202 9.68 10.37 20.05
N THR A 203 10.31 9.62 20.95
CA THR A 203 11.77 9.41 20.93
C THR A 203 12.19 8.67 19.65
N VAL A 204 11.48 7.60 19.28
CA VAL A 204 11.77 6.84 18.05
C VAL A 204 11.55 7.70 16.82
N LEU A 205 10.41 8.42 16.76
CA LEU A 205 10.09 9.33 15.65
C LEU A 205 11.18 10.39 15.46
N GLY A 206 11.57 11.08 16.55
CA GLY A 206 12.59 12.13 16.49
C GLY A 206 13.96 11.59 16.10
N SER A 207 14.34 10.42 16.61
CA SER A 207 15.62 9.77 16.26
C SER A 207 15.66 9.36 14.79
N ALA A 208 14.59 8.76 14.26
CA ALA A 208 14.50 8.41 12.84
C ALA A 208 14.55 9.66 11.96
N LYS A 209 13.87 10.74 12.36
CA LYS A 209 13.88 12.01 11.63
C LYS A 209 15.29 12.64 11.63
N MET A 210 16.02 12.57 12.73
CA MET A 210 17.43 13.04 12.79
C MET A 210 18.30 12.31 11.76
N VAL A 211 18.26 10.99 11.71
CA VAL A 211 19.03 10.21 10.73
C VAL A 211 18.67 10.61 9.30
N LYS A 212 17.37 10.74 9.02
CA LYS A 212 16.85 11.04 7.69
C LYS A 212 17.24 12.43 7.18
N GLU A 213 17.10 13.47 8.03
CA GLU A 213 17.36 14.85 7.65
C GLU A 213 18.85 15.24 7.69
N THR A 214 19.59 14.72 8.64
CA THR A 214 21.02 15.07 8.79
C THR A 214 21.92 14.16 7.97
N GLN A 215 21.48 12.96 7.61
CA GLN A 215 22.27 11.91 6.97
C GLN A 215 23.54 11.51 7.75
N LEU A 216 23.58 11.84 9.04
CA LEU A 216 24.65 11.42 9.94
C LEU A 216 24.44 9.94 10.34
N HIS A 217 25.56 9.29 10.67
CA HIS A 217 25.52 7.92 11.15
C HIS A 217 24.72 7.85 12.48
N PRO A 218 23.80 6.86 12.61
CA PRO A 218 23.04 6.65 13.84
C PRO A 218 23.90 6.43 15.09
#